data_b68da2229a7c93bbf44ddfbe5b7aa389
#
_entry.id   b68da2229a7c93bbf44ddfbe5b7aa389
#
_cell.length_a   1.000
_cell.length_b   1.000
_cell.length_c   1.000
_cell.angle_alpha   90.00
_cell.angle_beta   90.00
_cell.angle_gamma   90.00
#
_symmetry.space_group_name_H-M   'P 1'
#
loop_
_entity.id
_entity.type
_entity.pdbx_description
1 polymer ?
#
loop_
_entity_poly.entity_id
_entity_poly.type
_entity_poly.pdbx_seq_one_letter_code
_entity_poly.pdbx_strand_id
1 'polypeptide(L)'
;MAEALLEVRRLSRRFAAVDALQAVDLIVETGELHALIGPNGAGKTTFIQQVSGALQPDSGSVFFAGRDLTRLSMHQRVAAGMARSYQISNVFLGLSALDNVALAVQGRQDAGSSFRFWQPVRREQRLFDEARDCLEEVGLAARSDRVAGNLAHGEQRALELAMALATRPRLLLLDEPMAGSGPEESERMVELSARLARQVTILLVEHDMDAVFRLADRISVLLNGRLIATGTAEAVRTDPAVRRAYLGDHL
;
A
#
# COMPACT_ATOMS: atom_id res chain seq x y z
N MET A 1 4.27 -0.57 -24.70
CA MET A 1 4.99 -0.44 -23.42
C MET A 1 3.98 0.03 -22.41
N ALA A 2 3.87 -0.65 -21.26
CA ALA A 2 2.97 -0.20 -20.20
C ALA A 2 3.44 1.19 -19.70
N GLU A 3 2.49 2.03 -19.30
CA GLU A 3 2.78 3.39 -18.83
C GLU A 3 3.21 3.35 -17.36
N ALA A 4 4.32 4.03 -17.04
CA ALA A 4 4.79 4.17 -15.67
C ALA A 4 3.77 4.96 -14.85
N LEU A 5 3.13 4.30 -13.85
CA LEU A 5 2.22 4.94 -12.93
C LEU A 5 2.96 5.61 -11.77
N LEU A 6 3.94 4.90 -11.18
CA LEU A 6 4.84 5.44 -10.16
C LEU A 6 6.27 5.40 -10.70
N GLU A 7 6.97 6.52 -10.61
CA GLU A 7 8.39 6.60 -10.92
C GLU A 7 9.13 7.29 -9.79
N VAL A 8 10.06 6.58 -9.19
CA VAL A 8 10.94 7.06 -8.13
C VAL A 8 12.33 7.23 -8.73
N ARG A 9 12.92 8.42 -8.58
CA ARG A 9 14.24 8.75 -9.16
C ARG A 9 15.20 9.14 -8.07
N ARG A 10 16.29 8.37 -7.91
CA ARG A 10 17.42 8.60 -7.03
C ARG A 10 17.03 8.99 -5.61
N LEU A 11 15.99 8.32 -5.07
CA LEU A 11 15.44 8.62 -3.77
C LEU A 11 16.43 8.28 -2.66
N SER A 12 16.73 9.26 -1.80
CA SER A 12 17.71 9.09 -0.74
C SER A 12 17.17 9.61 0.59
N ARG A 13 17.58 8.93 1.68
CA ARG A 13 17.28 9.36 3.04
C ARG A 13 18.36 8.91 4.01
N ARG A 14 18.80 9.84 4.86
CA ARG A 14 19.74 9.59 5.93
C ARG A 14 19.11 9.91 7.30
N PHE A 15 19.35 9.07 8.28
CA PHE A 15 19.00 9.30 9.66
C PHE A 15 20.31 9.32 10.48
N ALA A 16 20.71 10.51 10.95
CA ALA A 16 21.98 10.72 11.63
C ALA A 16 23.16 10.12 10.83
N ALA A 17 23.73 9.01 11.29
CA ALA A 17 24.86 8.32 10.63
C ALA A 17 24.47 7.18 9.69
N VAL A 18 23.16 6.86 9.57
CA VAL A 18 22.68 5.71 8.80
C VAL A 18 22.03 6.19 7.50
N ASP A 19 22.55 5.75 6.36
CA ASP A 19 21.94 5.94 5.07
C ASP A 19 20.84 4.89 4.87
N ALA A 20 19.58 5.27 5.15
CA ALA A 20 18.44 4.37 5.04
C ALA A 20 18.04 4.09 3.58
N LEU A 21 18.24 5.07 2.69
CA LEU A 21 18.08 4.92 1.24
C LEU A 21 19.20 5.67 0.52
N GLN A 22 19.72 5.07 -0.55
CA GLN A 22 20.87 5.56 -1.29
C GLN A 22 20.58 5.55 -2.80
N ALA A 23 20.07 6.67 -3.31
CA ALA A 23 19.78 6.89 -4.73
C ALA A 23 18.94 5.75 -5.35
N VAL A 24 17.81 5.40 -4.71
CA VAL A 24 16.91 4.33 -5.16
C VAL A 24 16.11 4.80 -6.36
N ASP A 25 16.15 4.03 -7.45
CA ASP A 25 15.31 4.20 -8.64
C ASP A 25 14.33 3.04 -8.73
N LEU A 26 13.02 3.31 -8.85
CA LEU A 26 11.99 2.27 -8.99
C LEU A 26 10.86 2.76 -9.87
N ILE A 27 10.37 1.87 -10.74
CA ILE A 27 9.22 2.13 -11.60
C ILE A 27 8.16 1.06 -11.32
N VAL A 28 6.91 1.49 -11.15
CA VAL A 28 5.73 0.62 -11.11
C VAL A 28 4.84 0.97 -12.29
N GLU A 29 4.54 -0.01 -13.11
CA GLU A 29 3.71 0.14 -14.29
C GLU A 29 2.21 0.10 -13.93
N THR A 30 1.36 0.68 -14.76
CA THR A 30 -0.11 0.65 -14.54
C THR A 30 -0.61 -0.79 -14.64
N GLY A 31 -1.38 -1.22 -13.63
CA GLY A 31 -1.95 -2.58 -13.54
C GLY A 31 -0.98 -3.65 -13.03
N GLU A 32 0.22 -3.27 -12.61
CA GLU A 32 1.24 -4.17 -12.06
C GLU A 32 1.05 -4.37 -10.55
N LEU A 33 1.25 -5.59 -10.05
CA LEU A 33 1.59 -5.83 -8.67
C LEU A 33 3.11 -5.93 -8.55
N HIS A 34 3.71 -4.84 -8.08
CA HIS A 34 5.15 -4.75 -7.85
C HIS A 34 5.49 -5.01 -6.40
N ALA A 35 6.31 -5.99 -6.10
CA ALA A 35 6.77 -6.25 -4.74
C ALA A 35 8.13 -5.61 -4.47
N LEU A 36 8.28 -4.96 -3.32
CA LEU A 36 9.55 -4.51 -2.77
C LEU A 36 9.91 -5.39 -1.57
N ILE A 37 10.94 -6.20 -1.72
CA ILE A 37 11.42 -7.11 -0.69
C ILE A 37 12.80 -6.71 -0.19
N GLY A 38 13.23 -7.31 0.91
CA GLY A 38 14.55 -7.08 1.50
C GLY A 38 14.59 -7.51 2.97
N PRO A 39 15.76 -7.77 3.54
CA PRO A 39 15.88 -8.11 4.97
C PRO A 39 15.42 -6.97 5.88
N ASN A 40 15.29 -7.26 7.17
CA ASN A 40 14.99 -6.24 8.17
C ASN A 40 16.10 -5.17 8.18
N GLY A 41 15.69 -3.89 8.23
CA GLY A 41 16.63 -2.77 8.16
C GLY A 41 17.09 -2.41 6.74
N ALA A 42 16.64 -3.07 5.69
CA ALA A 42 17.03 -2.76 4.31
C ALA A 42 16.57 -1.37 3.82
N GLY A 43 15.58 -0.74 4.48
CA GLY A 43 15.04 0.57 4.12
C GLY A 43 13.63 0.54 3.53
N LYS A 44 12.95 -0.62 3.49
CA LYS A 44 11.61 -0.79 2.90
C LYS A 44 10.58 0.17 3.48
N THR A 45 10.47 0.23 4.81
CA THR A 45 9.54 1.14 5.51
C THR A 45 9.86 2.60 5.21
N THR A 46 11.16 2.97 5.16
CA THR A 46 11.58 4.33 4.79
C THR A 46 11.16 4.65 3.36
N PHE A 47 11.32 3.71 2.44
CA PHE A 47 10.94 3.87 1.04
C PHE A 47 9.42 4.12 0.90
N ILE A 48 8.58 3.27 1.49
CA ILE A 48 7.13 3.42 1.38
C ILE A 48 6.62 4.67 2.10
N GLN A 49 7.26 5.10 3.20
CA GLN A 49 6.97 6.37 3.86
C GLN A 49 7.29 7.57 2.98
N GLN A 50 8.38 7.54 2.22
CA GLN A 50 8.72 8.61 1.27
C GLN A 50 7.77 8.60 0.07
N VAL A 51 7.45 7.43 -0.49
CA VAL A 51 6.49 7.29 -1.59
C VAL A 51 5.09 7.75 -1.17
N SER A 52 4.64 7.45 0.05
CA SER A 52 3.33 7.90 0.56
C SER A 52 3.27 9.37 0.99
N GLY A 53 4.43 10.04 1.13
CA GLY A 53 4.52 11.43 1.61
C GLY A 53 4.47 11.58 3.12
N ALA A 54 4.52 10.49 3.89
CA ALA A 54 4.64 10.51 5.34
C ALA A 54 6.04 10.98 5.79
N LEU A 55 7.04 10.78 4.94
CA LEU A 55 8.42 11.23 5.15
C LEU A 55 8.93 11.94 3.89
N GLN A 56 9.56 13.11 4.07
CA GLN A 56 10.19 13.82 2.95
C GLN A 56 11.56 13.22 2.63
N PRO A 57 11.95 13.08 1.36
CA PRO A 57 13.28 12.66 0.97
C PRO A 57 14.30 13.78 1.22
N ASP A 58 15.57 13.39 1.45
CA ASP A 58 16.68 14.35 1.47
C ASP A 58 17.07 14.76 0.05
N SER A 59 17.00 13.81 -0.90
CA SER A 59 17.18 14.05 -2.33
C SER A 59 16.42 13.02 -3.17
N GLY A 60 16.32 13.28 -4.47
CA GLY A 60 15.55 12.49 -5.41
C GLY A 60 14.13 12.97 -5.56
N SER A 61 13.34 12.25 -6.34
CA SER A 61 11.98 12.67 -6.72
C SER A 61 11.02 11.49 -6.82
N VAL A 62 9.74 11.76 -6.58
CA VAL A 62 8.62 10.82 -6.71
C VAL A 62 7.63 11.39 -7.71
N PHE A 63 7.44 10.70 -8.83
CA PHE A 63 6.45 11.04 -9.85
C PHE A 63 5.30 10.03 -9.82
N PHE A 64 4.09 10.50 -9.98
CA PHE A 64 2.90 9.69 -10.08
C PHE A 64 2.06 10.14 -11.28
N ALA A 65 1.82 9.24 -12.21
CA ALA A 65 1.16 9.55 -13.49
C ALA A 65 1.79 10.77 -14.19
N GLY A 66 3.12 10.83 -14.22
CA GLY A 66 3.90 11.93 -14.82
C GLY A 66 3.97 13.22 -14.00
N ARG A 67 3.23 13.34 -12.89
CA ARG A 67 3.22 14.51 -12.02
C ARG A 67 4.22 14.37 -10.86
N ASP A 68 5.04 15.38 -10.61
CA ASP A 68 5.93 15.42 -9.45
C ASP A 68 5.11 15.59 -8.15
N LEU A 69 5.20 14.58 -7.28
CA LEU A 69 4.57 14.56 -5.95
C LEU A 69 5.59 14.73 -4.81
N THR A 70 6.86 14.95 -5.10
CA THR A 70 7.96 14.90 -4.13
C THR A 70 7.69 15.72 -2.88
N ARG A 71 7.18 16.94 -3.05
CA ARG A 71 6.89 17.87 -1.95
C ARG A 71 5.47 17.83 -1.44
N LEU A 72 4.59 17.03 -2.05
CA LEU A 72 3.19 16.94 -1.65
C LEU A 72 3.06 16.16 -0.33
N SER A 73 2.15 16.63 0.51
CA SER A 73 1.76 15.93 1.73
C SER A 73 1.01 14.63 1.41
N MET A 74 0.93 13.73 2.38
CA MET A 74 0.19 12.47 2.26
C MET A 74 -1.26 12.69 1.80
N HIS A 75 -1.97 13.66 2.38
CA HIS A 75 -3.34 14.00 2.00
C HIS A 75 -3.44 14.41 0.51
N GLN A 76 -2.48 15.21 0.03
CA GLN A 76 -2.44 15.62 -1.38
C GLN A 76 -2.13 14.45 -2.33
N ARG A 77 -1.33 13.46 -1.89
CA ARG A 77 -1.07 12.24 -2.66
C ARG A 77 -2.29 11.33 -2.69
N VAL A 78 -3.06 11.24 -1.60
CA VAL A 78 -4.35 10.54 -1.60
C VAL A 78 -5.31 11.20 -2.59
N ALA A 79 -5.41 12.53 -2.59
CA ALA A 79 -6.23 13.26 -3.57
C ALA A 79 -5.74 13.07 -5.03
N ALA A 80 -4.46 12.76 -5.23
CA ALA A 80 -3.91 12.42 -6.55
C ALA A 80 -4.21 10.97 -6.98
N GLY A 81 -4.75 10.12 -6.10
CA GLY A 81 -5.11 8.73 -6.38
C GLY A 81 -4.13 7.68 -5.84
N MET A 82 -3.35 8.00 -4.81
CA MET A 82 -2.47 7.06 -4.12
C MET A 82 -3.01 6.77 -2.72
N ALA A 83 -3.32 5.52 -2.39
CA ALA A 83 -3.72 5.11 -1.04
C ALA A 83 -2.65 4.23 -0.39
N ARG A 84 -2.61 4.20 0.94
CA ARG A 84 -1.72 3.33 1.72
C ARG A 84 -2.51 2.64 2.82
N SER A 85 -2.33 1.30 2.96
CA SER A 85 -2.67 0.59 4.19
C SER A 85 -1.57 0.81 5.24
N TYR A 86 -1.92 0.91 6.51
CA TYR A 86 -0.99 1.19 7.60
C TYR A 86 -0.72 -0.07 8.43
N GLN A 87 0.50 -0.21 8.97
CA GLN A 87 0.86 -1.25 9.94
C GLN A 87 0.13 -1.08 11.29
N ILE A 88 -0.30 0.15 11.62
CA ILE A 88 -1.08 0.46 12.84
C ILE A 88 -2.47 0.86 12.37
N SER A 89 -3.48 0.14 12.83
CA SER A 89 -4.88 0.33 12.45
C SER A 89 -5.34 1.77 12.67
N ASN A 90 -5.55 2.50 11.57
CA ASN A 90 -6.12 3.85 11.57
C ASN A 90 -7.66 3.81 11.48
N VAL A 91 -8.27 2.75 12.04
CA VAL A 91 -9.71 2.62 12.12
C VAL A 91 -10.25 3.36 13.35
N PHE A 92 -11.40 3.97 13.23
CA PHE A 92 -12.13 4.53 14.36
C PHE A 92 -12.78 3.38 15.13
N LEU A 93 -12.09 2.89 16.15
CA LEU A 93 -12.49 1.69 16.90
C LEU A 93 -13.88 1.76 17.52
N GLY A 94 -14.38 2.96 17.81
CA GLY A 94 -15.72 3.20 18.36
C GLY A 94 -16.86 3.25 17.34
N LEU A 95 -16.54 3.26 16.04
CA LEU A 95 -17.52 3.29 14.96
C LEU A 95 -17.73 1.90 14.37
N SER A 96 -18.86 1.70 13.66
CA SER A 96 -19.09 0.47 12.90
C SER A 96 -18.10 0.34 11.72
N ALA A 97 -17.95 -0.86 11.16
CA ALA A 97 -17.16 -1.06 9.95
C ALA A 97 -17.71 -0.20 8.81
N LEU A 98 -19.05 -0.14 8.67
CA LEU A 98 -19.71 0.66 7.64
C LEU A 98 -19.42 2.16 7.82
N ASP A 99 -19.50 2.70 9.05
CA ASP A 99 -19.23 4.12 9.29
C ASP A 99 -17.78 4.48 9.01
N ASN A 100 -16.82 3.60 9.31
CA ASN A 100 -15.41 3.81 8.99
C ASN A 100 -15.20 3.97 7.48
N VAL A 101 -15.78 3.08 6.67
CA VAL A 101 -15.64 3.14 5.22
C VAL A 101 -16.43 4.33 4.65
N ALA A 102 -17.62 4.63 5.20
CA ALA A 102 -18.43 5.78 4.81
C ALA A 102 -17.68 7.10 5.00
N LEU A 103 -16.93 7.25 6.10
CA LEU A 103 -16.06 8.42 6.32
C LEU A 103 -14.96 8.54 5.26
N ALA A 104 -14.38 7.42 4.81
CA ALA A 104 -13.37 7.43 3.76
C ALA A 104 -13.98 7.84 2.39
N VAL A 105 -15.19 7.34 2.06
CA VAL A 105 -15.94 7.76 0.88
C VAL A 105 -16.24 9.25 0.93
N GLN A 106 -16.71 9.76 2.08
CA GLN A 106 -17.01 11.17 2.29
C GLN A 106 -15.76 12.02 2.12
N GLY A 107 -14.65 11.66 2.76
CA GLY A 107 -13.38 12.39 2.68
C GLY A 107 -12.89 12.55 1.23
N ARG A 108 -13.07 11.52 0.38
CA ARG A 108 -12.78 11.61 -1.06
C ARG A 108 -13.68 12.62 -1.77
N GLN A 109 -14.99 12.62 -1.46
CA GLN A 109 -15.94 13.50 -2.13
C GLN A 109 -15.79 14.96 -1.72
N ASP A 110 -15.36 15.22 -0.49
CA ASP A 110 -15.20 16.56 0.08
C ASP A 110 -13.82 17.17 -0.15
N ALA A 111 -12.88 16.46 -0.79
CA ALA A 111 -11.51 16.92 -1.05
C ALA A 111 -11.40 18.25 -1.83
N GLY A 112 -12.51 18.88 -2.21
CA GLY A 112 -12.58 20.19 -2.87
C GLY A 112 -13.54 21.20 -2.22
N SER A 113 -14.21 20.89 -1.08
CA SER A 113 -15.24 21.78 -0.54
C SER A 113 -15.29 21.76 1.00
N SER A 114 -14.73 22.78 1.62
CA SER A 114 -14.67 22.93 3.08
C SER A 114 -16.01 23.30 3.77
N PHE A 115 -17.11 23.46 3.04
CA PHE A 115 -18.39 23.95 3.60
C PHE A 115 -19.60 23.33 2.88
N ARG A 116 -20.01 22.11 3.30
CA ARG A 116 -21.31 21.57 2.89
C ARG A 116 -22.02 20.85 4.03
N PHE A 117 -22.44 21.61 5.06
CA PHE A 117 -23.27 21.11 6.17
C PHE A 117 -24.74 20.85 5.80
N TRP A 118 -25.16 21.16 4.56
CA TRP A 118 -26.55 21.04 4.12
C TRP A 118 -26.61 20.21 2.82
N GLN A 119 -26.51 18.88 2.94
CA GLN A 119 -26.70 18.02 1.77
C GLN A 119 -27.91 17.07 1.95
N PRO A 120 -28.69 16.82 0.85
CA PRO A 120 -29.91 16.04 0.96
C PRO A 120 -29.61 14.55 1.26
N VAL A 121 -30.52 13.92 2.01
CA VAL A 121 -30.57 12.48 2.42
C VAL A 121 -30.21 11.49 1.29
N ARG A 122 -30.52 11.81 0.03
CA ARG A 122 -30.17 10.98 -1.13
C ARG A 122 -28.65 10.80 -1.34
N ARG A 123 -27.84 11.73 -0.85
CA ARG A 123 -26.37 11.61 -0.94
C ARG A 123 -25.81 10.71 0.15
N GLU A 124 -26.44 10.72 1.32
CA GLU A 124 -26.05 9.81 2.41
C GLU A 124 -26.27 8.35 2.01
N GLN A 125 -27.40 8.04 1.35
CA GLN A 125 -27.67 6.67 0.93
C GLN A 125 -26.62 6.14 -0.09
N ARG A 126 -26.27 6.96 -1.09
CA ARG A 126 -25.20 6.60 -2.06
C ARG A 126 -23.85 6.40 -1.40
N LEU A 127 -23.55 7.19 -0.37
CA LEU A 127 -22.30 7.09 0.40
C LEU A 127 -22.24 5.74 1.13
N PHE A 128 -23.33 5.34 1.79
CA PHE A 128 -23.42 4.06 2.48
C PHE A 128 -23.48 2.87 1.52
N ASP A 129 -24.11 3.01 0.36
CA ASP A 129 -24.12 1.97 -0.67
C ASP A 129 -22.68 1.72 -1.18
N GLU A 130 -21.94 2.78 -1.51
CA GLU A 130 -20.54 2.68 -1.92
C GLU A 130 -19.64 2.11 -0.81
N ALA A 131 -19.92 2.45 0.45
CA ALA A 131 -19.20 1.87 1.59
C ALA A 131 -19.47 0.36 1.74
N ARG A 132 -20.72 -0.10 1.49
CA ARG A 132 -21.07 -1.53 1.50
C ARG A 132 -20.35 -2.28 0.38
N ASP A 133 -20.29 -1.72 -0.83
CA ASP A 133 -19.56 -2.31 -1.95
C ASP A 133 -18.08 -2.53 -1.58
N CYS A 134 -17.43 -1.54 -0.96
CA CYS A 134 -16.05 -1.69 -0.48
C CYS A 134 -15.90 -2.78 0.60
N LEU A 135 -16.87 -2.89 1.53
CA LEU A 135 -16.87 -3.94 2.56
C LEU A 135 -17.09 -5.34 1.94
N GLU A 136 -17.94 -5.45 0.93
CA GLU A 136 -18.15 -6.70 0.20
C GLU A 136 -16.88 -7.15 -0.51
N GLU A 137 -16.18 -6.22 -1.14
CA GLU A 137 -14.91 -6.47 -1.87
C GLU A 137 -13.83 -7.08 -0.96
N VAL A 138 -13.77 -6.66 0.30
CA VAL A 138 -12.83 -7.22 1.29
C VAL A 138 -13.40 -8.37 2.13
N GLY A 139 -14.63 -8.80 1.86
CA GLY A 139 -15.28 -9.93 2.55
C GLY A 139 -15.85 -9.58 3.93
N LEU A 140 -16.12 -8.31 4.21
CA LEU A 140 -16.66 -7.82 5.49
C LEU A 140 -18.15 -7.44 5.44
N ALA A 141 -18.88 -7.76 4.37
CA ALA A 141 -20.30 -7.41 4.22
C ALA A 141 -21.15 -7.85 5.42
N ALA A 142 -20.96 -9.08 5.91
CA ALA A 142 -21.68 -9.62 7.09
C ALA A 142 -21.27 -8.97 8.43
N ARG A 143 -20.27 -8.11 8.43
CA ARG A 143 -19.73 -7.40 9.61
C ARG A 143 -19.96 -5.89 9.55
N SER A 144 -20.71 -5.40 8.56
CA SER A 144 -20.91 -3.95 8.30
C SER A 144 -21.31 -3.17 9.56
N ASP A 145 -22.25 -3.69 10.35
CA ASP A 145 -22.78 -3.02 11.54
C ASP A 145 -21.94 -3.29 12.81
N ARG A 146 -20.89 -4.13 12.71
CA ARG A 146 -20.04 -4.45 13.87
C ARG A 146 -19.11 -3.29 14.18
N VAL A 147 -19.01 -2.94 15.46
CA VAL A 147 -18.04 -1.94 15.96
C VAL A 147 -16.63 -2.43 15.64
N ALA A 148 -15.82 -1.58 15.01
CA ALA A 148 -14.50 -1.93 14.51
C ALA A 148 -13.56 -2.47 15.58
N GLY A 149 -13.67 -1.96 16.83
CA GLY A 149 -12.90 -2.46 17.96
C GLY A 149 -13.23 -3.90 18.37
N ASN A 150 -14.37 -4.44 17.93
CA ASN A 150 -14.80 -5.81 18.20
C ASN A 150 -14.54 -6.78 17.02
N LEU A 151 -13.89 -6.31 15.98
CA LEU A 151 -13.43 -7.14 14.87
C LEU A 151 -12.16 -7.89 15.26
N ALA A 152 -11.96 -9.09 14.72
CA ALA A 152 -10.69 -9.79 14.80
C ALA A 152 -9.59 -9.00 14.08
N HIS A 153 -8.33 -9.27 14.41
CA HIS A 153 -7.20 -8.49 13.87
C HIS A 153 -7.14 -8.48 12.34
N GLY A 154 -7.35 -9.64 11.69
CA GLY A 154 -7.44 -9.72 10.23
C GLY A 154 -8.68 -9.04 9.64
N GLU A 155 -9.82 -9.05 10.36
CA GLU A 155 -10.99 -8.28 9.94
C GLU A 155 -10.72 -6.76 10.03
N GLN A 156 -9.95 -6.30 11.03
CA GLN A 156 -9.54 -4.88 11.10
C GLN A 156 -8.62 -4.48 9.95
N ARG A 157 -7.68 -5.37 9.54
CA ARG A 157 -6.84 -5.14 8.36
C ARG A 157 -7.65 -5.10 7.07
N ALA A 158 -8.61 -6.01 6.92
CA ALA A 158 -9.52 -5.98 5.78
C ALA A 158 -10.35 -4.69 5.76
N LEU A 159 -10.77 -4.18 6.93
CA LEU A 159 -11.46 -2.89 7.05
C LEU A 159 -10.56 -1.73 6.60
N GLU A 160 -9.29 -1.72 6.97
CA GLU A 160 -8.33 -0.71 6.48
C GLU A 160 -8.20 -0.72 4.95
N LEU A 161 -8.16 -1.92 4.35
CA LEU A 161 -8.16 -2.05 2.90
C LEU A 161 -9.46 -1.51 2.28
N ALA A 162 -10.62 -1.80 2.89
CA ALA A 162 -11.90 -1.22 2.44
C ALA A 162 -11.89 0.31 2.48
N MET A 163 -11.35 0.91 3.56
CA MET A 163 -11.20 2.36 3.67
C MET A 163 -10.24 2.93 2.61
N ALA A 164 -9.14 2.22 2.31
CA ALA A 164 -8.22 2.61 1.26
C ALA A 164 -8.88 2.53 -0.13
N LEU A 165 -9.61 1.46 -0.43
CA LEU A 165 -10.37 1.27 -1.68
C LEU A 165 -11.47 2.33 -1.85
N ALA A 166 -12.13 2.74 -0.76
CA ALA A 166 -13.13 3.80 -0.77
C ALA A 166 -12.61 5.14 -1.29
N THR A 167 -11.30 5.37 -1.24
CA THR A 167 -10.66 6.53 -1.87
C THR A 167 -10.53 6.41 -3.39
N ARG A 168 -10.88 5.26 -3.99
CA ARG A 168 -10.72 4.91 -5.41
C ARG A 168 -9.30 5.16 -5.93
N PRO A 169 -8.31 4.51 -5.33
CA PRO A 169 -6.92 4.74 -5.68
C PRO A 169 -6.59 4.17 -7.06
N ARG A 170 -5.64 4.80 -7.75
CA ARG A 170 -4.96 4.24 -8.92
C ARG A 170 -3.74 3.41 -8.51
N LEU A 171 -3.15 3.72 -7.33
CA LEU A 171 -2.04 3.00 -6.72
C LEU A 171 -2.35 2.72 -5.26
N LEU A 172 -2.29 1.45 -4.87
CA LEU A 172 -2.43 1.00 -3.49
C LEU A 172 -1.06 0.58 -2.95
N LEU A 173 -0.63 1.20 -1.87
CA LEU A 173 0.60 0.87 -1.15
C LEU A 173 0.26 -0.06 0.00
N LEU A 174 0.72 -1.31 -0.04
CA LEU A 174 0.55 -2.32 1.00
C LEU A 174 1.86 -2.50 1.77
N ASP A 175 1.84 -2.25 3.07
CA ASP A 175 3.02 -2.29 3.93
C ASP A 175 2.91 -3.46 4.92
N GLU A 176 3.55 -4.58 4.59
CA GLU A 176 3.55 -5.84 5.34
C GLU A 176 2.14 -6.30 5.76
N PRO A 177 1.19 -6.45 4.82
CA PRO A 177 -0.20 -6.77 5.15
C PRO A 177 -0.37 -8.15 5.80
N MET A 178 0.60 -9.05 5.69
CA MET A 178 0.57 -10.40 6.28
C MET A 178 1.32 -10.49 7.62
N ALA A 179 2.00 -9.41 8.06
CA ALA A 179 2.82 -9.45 9.27
C ALA A 179 2.00 -9.77 10.53
N GLY A 180 2.43 -10.75 11.34
CA GLY A 180 1.75 -11.15 12.58
C GLY A 180 0.45 -11.94 12.39
N SER A 181 0.08 -12.28 11.15
CA SER A 181 -1.08 -13.12 10.83
C SER A 181 -0.74 -14.60 10.98
N GLY A 182 -1.74 -15.41 11.36
CA GLY A 182 -1.63 -16.87 11.27
C GLY A 182 -1.73 -17.34 9.81
N PRO A 183 -1.41 -18.61 9.52
CA PRO A 183 -1.37 -19.13 8.14
C PRO A 183 -2.67 -18.92 7.35
N GLU A 184 -3.83 -19.19 7.97
CA GLU A 184 -5.12 -19.02 7.33
C GLU A 184 -5.44 -17.55 7.02
N GLU A 185 -5.04 -16.64 7.89
CA GLU A 185 -5.27 -15.21 7.72
C GLU A 185 -4.34 -14.65 6.64
N SER A 186 -3.07 -15.09 6.62
CA SER A 186 -2.11 -14.76 5.55
C SER A 186 -2.62 -15.23 4.19
N GLU A 187 -3.14 -16.45 4.09
CA GLU A 187 -3.69 -16.98 2.83
C GLU A 187 -4.88 -16.15 2.34
N ARG A 188 -5.81 -15.78 3.23
CA ARG A 188 -6.93 -14.87 2.88
C ARG A 188 -6.44 -13.51 2.38
N MET A 189 -5.37 -12.97 2.98
CA MET A 189 -4.79 -11.69 2.56
C MET A 189 -4.10 -11.81 1.20
N VAL A 190 -3.44 -12.95 0.91
CA VAL A 190 -2.87 -13.25 -0.41
C VAL A 190 -3.98 -13.29 -1.46
N GLU A 191 -5.07 -14.04 -1.22
CA GLU A 191 -6.20 -14.11 -2.14
C GLU A 191 -6.85 -12.74 -2.37
N LEU A 192 -7.02 -11.96 -1.31
CA LEU A 192 -7.56 -10.60 -1.40
C LEU A 192 -6.65 -9.71 -2.23
N SER A 193 -5.34 -9.72 -1.97
CA SER A 193 -4.36 -8.95 -2.73
C SER A 193 -4.35 -9.34 -4.22
N ALA A 194 -4.46 -10.62 -4.54
CA ALA A 194 -4.56 -11.12 -5.91
C ALA A 194 -5.84 -10.63 -6.63
N ARG A 195 -6.97 -10.56 -5.92
CA ARG A 195 -8.21 -9.99 -6.49
C ARG A 195 -8.07 -8.49 -6.75
N LEU A 196 -7.53 -7.75 -5.79
CA LEU A 196 -7.34 -6.30 -5.90
C LEU A 196 -6.35 -5.92 -7.00
N ALA A 197 -5.30 -6.71 -7.23
CA ALA A 197 -4.32 -6.48 -8.29
C ALA A 197 -4.92 -6.47 -9.70
N ARG A 198 -6.11 -7.06 -9.90
CA ARG A 198 -6.83 -7.01 -11.17
C ARG A 198 -7.56 -5.69 -11.42
N GLN A 199 -7.67 -4.85 -10.39
CA GLN A 199 -8.48 -3.63 -10.41
C GLN A 199 -7.63 -2.38 -10.16
N VAL A 200 -6.57 -2.51 -9.37
CA VAL A 200 -5.71 -1.39 -8.96
C VAL A 200 -4.25 -1.80 -9.03
N THR A 201 -3.38 -0.85 -9.41
CA THR A 201 -1.93 -1.05 -9.33
C THR A 201 -1.50 -1.17 -7.87
N ILE A 202 -0.63 -2.12 -7.54
CA ILE A 202 -0.20 -2.38 -6.17
C ILE A 202 1.32 -2.27 -6.05
N LEU A 203 1.79 -1.52 -5.06
CA LEU A 203 3.16 -1.63 -4.55
C LEU A 203 3.10 -2.32 -3.19
N LEU A 204 3.55 -3.57 -3.14
CA LEU A 204 3.55 -4.44 -1.97
C LEU A 204 4.93 -4.44 -1.32
N VAL A 205 5.02 -4.08 -0.05
CA VAL A 205 6.21 -4.33 0.77
C VAL A 205 5.94 -5.56 1.61
N GLU A 206 6.76 -6.59 1.44
CA GLU A 206 6.62 -7.85 2.17
C GLU A 206 7.97 -8.53 2.42
N HIS A 207 8.00 -9.43 3.38
CA HIS A 207 9.13 -10.28 3.69
C HIS A 207 8.82 -11.79 3.55
N ASP A 208 7.53 -12.15 3.39
CA ASP A 208 7.09 -13.50 3.07
C ASP A 208 7.33 -13.77 1.57
N MET A 209 8.41 -14.52 1.29
CA MET A 209 8.82 -14.80 -0.08
C MET A 209 7.82 -15.67 -0.84
N ASP A 210 7.15 -16.60 -0.16
CA ASP A 210 6.19 -17.50 -0.82
C ASP A 210 4.96 -16.71 -1.28
N ALA A 211 4.46 -15.82 -0.45
CA ALA A 211 3.39 -14.90 -0.81
C ALA A 211 3.78 -13.97 -1.97
N VAL A 212 4.99 -13.39 -1.89
CA VAL A 212 5.50 -12.48 -2.93
C VAL A 212 5.65 -13.18 -4.28
N PHE A 213 6.23 -14.39 -4.32
CA PHE A 213 6.42 -15.14 -5.58
C PHE A 213 5.10 -15.60 -6.22
N ARG A 214 4.04 -15.71 -5.44
CA ARG A 214 2.70 -16.05 -5.93
C ARG A 214 1.94 -14.84 -6.48
N LEU A 215 2.22 -13.65 -5.95
CA LEU A 215 1.44 -12.45 -6.22
C LEU A 215 2.07 -11.52 -7.25
N ALA A 216 3.41 -11.35 -7.20
CA ALA A 216 4.07 -10.24 -7.87
C ALA A 216 4.34 -10.51 -9.35
N ASP A 217 3.99 -9.55 -10.19
CA ASP A 217 4.41 -9.51 -11.60
C ASP A 217 5.90 -9.15 -11.70
N ARG A 218 6.36 -8.22 -10.85
CA ARG A 218 7.75 -7.81 -10.72
C ARG A 218 8.15 -7.67 -9.27
N ILE A 219 9.40 -7.93 -9.00
CA ILE A 219 9.99 -7.88 -7.66
C ILE A 219 11.25 -7.02 -7.71
N SER A 220 11.35 -6.07 -6.80
CA SER A 220 12.57 -5.31 -6.53
C SER A 220 13.14 -5.72 -5.17
N VAL A 221 14.45 -5.91 -5.12
CA VAL A 221 15.15 -6.32 -3.90
C VAL A 221 15.96 -5.17 -3.35
N LEU A 222 15.62 -4.74 -2.14
CA LEU A 222 16.32 -3.67 -1.41
C LEU A 222 17.29 -4.28 -0.39
N LEU A 223 18.54 -3.85 -0.42
CA LEU A 223 19.58 -4.24 0.54
C LEU A 223 20.41 -3.03 0.94
N ASN A 224 20.50 -2.76 2.24
CA ASN A 224 21.29 -1.64 2.79
C ASN A 224 20.99 -0.30 2.09
N GLY A 225 19.70 -0.02 1.84
CA GLY A 225 19.23 1.21 1.21
C GLY A 225 19.44 1.29 -0.31
N ARG A 226 19.82 0.21 -0.99
CA ARG A 226 20.04 0.17 -2.45
C ARG A 226 19.22 -0.94 -3.09
N LEU A 227 18.70 -0.72 -4.28
CA LEU A 227 18.17 -1.80 -5.12
C LEU A 227 19.32 -2.60 -5.71
N ILE A 228 19.30 -3.92 -5.46
CA ILE A 228 20.32 -4.86 -5.96
C ILE A 228 19.81 -5.70 -7.13
N ALA A 229 18.50 -5.87 -7.27
CA ALA A 229 17.87 -6.59 -8.37
C ALA A 229 16.45 -6.08 -8.60
N THR A 230 15.98 -6.16 -9.85
CA THR A 230 14.57 -5.97 -10.23
C THR A 230 14.25 -6.90 -11.40
N GLY A 231 13.17 -7.67 -11.32
CA GLY A 231 12.78 -8.61 -12.36
C GLY A 231 11.56 -9.44 -12.01
N THR A 232 11.31 -10.48 -12.81
CA THR A 232 10.28 -11.49 -12.50
C THR A 232 10.69 -12.34 -11.28
N ALA A 233 9.75 -13.06 -10.70
CA ALA A 233 10.01 -13.98 -9.58
C ALA A 233 11.16 -14.95 -9.89
N GLU A 234 11.22 -15.51 -11.10
CA GLU A 234 12.26 -16.45 -11.52
C GLU A 234 13.64 -15.76 -11.63
N ALA A 235 13.68 -14.56 -12.23
CA ALA A 235 14.93 -13.79 -12.35
C ALA A 235 15.51 -13.44 -10.99
N VAL A 236 14.66 -13.01 -10.04
CA VAL A 236 15.07 -12.64 -8.68
C VAL A 236 15.53 -13.87 -7.89
N ARG A 237 14.85 -15.02 -8.00
CA ARG A 237 15.24 -16.27 -7.31
C ARG A 237 16.60 -16.81 -7.76
N THR A 238 16.97 -16.57 -9.01
CA THR A 238 18.23 -17.07 -9.58
C THR A 238 19.38 -16.06 -9.48
N ASP A 239 19.09 -14.81 -9.10
CA ASP A 239 20.10 -13.75 -9.00
C ASP A 239 21.12 -14.04 -7.90
N PRO A 240 22.44 -14.10 -8.20
CA PRO A 240 23.47 -14.40 -7.22
C PRO A 240 23.58 -13.37 -6.09
N ALA A 241 23.29 -12.09 -6.35
CA ALA A 241 23.35 -11.03 -5.34
C ALA A 241 22.19 -11.18 -4.35
N VAL A 242 20.98 -11.52 -4.85
CA VAL A 242 19.81 -11.79 -4.03
C VAL A 242 20.04 -13.03 -3.16
N ARG A 243 20.54 -14.12 -3.74
CA ARG A 243 20.85 -15.35 -2.97
C ARG A 243 21.83 -15.08 -1.84
N ARG A 244 22.91 -14.35 -2.09
CA ARG A 244 23.85 -13.96 -1.01
C ARG A 244 23.19 -13.08 0.06
N ALA A 245 22.34 -12.15 -0.32
CA ALA A 245 21.65 -11.24 0.62
C ALA A 245 20.69 -11.96 1.57
N TYR A 246 20.05 -13.04 1.13
CA TYR A 246 19.05 -13.79 1.90
C TYR A 246 19.62 -15.05 2.58
N LEU A 247 20.60 -15.71 1.96
CA LEU A 247 21.16 -16.98 2.46
C LEU A 247 22.44 -16.80 3.27
N GLY A 248 23.01 -15.57 3.31
CA GLY A 248 24.31 -15.30 3.90
C GLY A 248 25.45 -15.94 3.09
N ASP A 249 26.70 -15.60 3.45
CA ASP A 249 27.91 -16.17 2.84
C ASP A 249 28.17 -17.65 3.20
N HIS A 250 27.14 -18.37 3.64
CA HIS A 250 27.22 -19.76 4.05
C HIS A 250 26.66 -20.71 2.97
N LEU A 251 27.37 -20.80 1.86
CA LEU A 251 27.42 -21.97 0.99
C LEU A 251 28.84 -22.22 0.56
#